data_8b0acc38248a136644b0c4915a7f3b2b
#
_entry.id   8b0acc38248a136644b0c4915a7f3b2b
#
_cell.length_a   1.000
_cell.length_b   1.000
_cell.length_c   1.000
_cell.angle_alpha   90.00
_cell.angle_beta   90.00
_cell.angle_gamma   90.00
#
_symmetry.space_group_name_H-M   'P 1'
#
loop_
_entity.id
_entity.type
_entity.pdbx_description
1 polymer ?
#
loop_
_entity_poly.entity_id
_entity_poly.type
_entity_poly.pdbx_seq_one_letter_code
_entity_poly.pdbx_strand_id
1 'polypeptide(L)'
;MTVLGTAMLLANGLMLKRDLPAPAAVAAFALACVIVHMTPTFANAMGMDAIERGSPTNYSLARGMGSLVYSILAYLTGMLVGKYGTPVIPVVGAVCAAALIAATLWYHLAGERGLPEAAPKTAEAKKAGFLKQYPKFAVFLVGAVFLHFSHNVLSNFMYQIMLSKHGGAGEQGTATAIAALVELPVMFGFPLMLRWMGSDKWVRLCGFGMAIKGLGLFLATTPYGVYAAQATQIIGYGLYAISSVNYAAQVVGKGESVRAQSYLGSTTTVGALAALSTGGVICQHFGSQAMVLTSFACAMTGAVIILLAAGGRRRAA
;
A
#
# COMPACT_ATOMS: atom_id res chain seq x y z
N MET A 1 1.52 3.24 18.83
CA MET A 1 2.69 3.39 17.91
C MET A 1 4.01 3.08 18.59
N THR A 2 4.34 3.61 19.76
CA THR A 2 5.59 3.31 20.51
C THR A 2 5.79 1.82 20.75
N VAL A 3 4.77 1.08 21.18
CA VAL A 3 4.84 -0.38 21.37
C VAL A 3 5.21 -1.11 20.07
N LEU A 4 4.59 -0.73 18.94
CA LEU A 4 4.92 -1.30 17.63
C LEU A 4 6.35 -0.99 17.20
N GLY A 5 6.79 0.26 17.41
CA GLY A 5 8.17 0.67 17.14
C GLY A 5 9.18 -0.10 18.00
N THR A 6 8.90 -0.28 19.28
CA THR A 6 9.76 -1.06 20.19
C THR A 6 9.82 -2.54 19.78
N ALA A 7 8.70 -3.16 19.47
CA ALA A 7 8.66 -4.54 18.99
C ALA A 7 9.41 -4.70 17.66
N MET A 8 9.29 -3.74 16.74
CA MET A 8 10.04 -3.72 15.49
C MET A 8 11.54 -3.56 15.71
N LEU A 9 11.95 -2.69 16.65
CA LEU A 9 13.36 -2.51 17.00
C LEU A 9 13.96 -3.80 17.59
N LEU A 10 13.24 -4.46 18.49
CA LEU A 10 13.65 -5.73 19.07
C LEU A 10 13.74 -6.85 18.02
N ALA A 11 12.77 -6.97 17.12
CA ALA A 11 12.77 -7.97 16.06
C ALA A 11 13.96 -7.77 15.10
N ASN A 12 14.22 -6.52 14.67
CA ASN A 12 15.39 -6.22 13.83
C ASN A 12 16.71 -6.42 14.59
N GLY A 13 16.79 -6.02 15.86
CA GLY A 13 17.97 -6.25 16.71
C GLY A 13 18.27 -7.74 16.90
N LEU A 14 17.23 -8.58 17.02
CA LEU A 14 17.39 -10.03 17.11
C LEU A 14 17.96 -10.62 15.82
N MET A 15 17.52 -10.15 14.65
CA MET A 15 18.04 -10.61 13.35
C MET A 15 19.50 -10.23 13.09
N LEU A 16 20.08 -9.31 13.86
CA LEU A 16 21.52 -8.97 13.77
C LEU A 16 22.44 -9.98 14.49
N LYS A 17 21.88 -10.88 15.32
CA LYS A 17 22.67 -11.92 15.98
C LYS A 17 23.09 -12.97 14.95
N ARG A 18 24.42 -13.22 14.84
CA ARG A 18 24.99 -14.16 13.86
C ARG A 18 24.62 -15.63 14.15
N ASP A 19 24.42 -15.97 15.43
CA ASP A 19 24.15 -17.34 15.87
C ASP A 19 22.66 -17.61 16.11
N LEU A 20 21.77 -16.86 15.43
CA LEU A 20 20.34 -17.02 15.61
C LEU A 20 19.89 -18.29 14.86
N PRO A 21 19.20 -19.25 15.56
CA PRO A 21 18.64 -20.42 14.89
C PRO A 21 17.66 -20.02 13.78
N ALA A 22 17.68 -20.74 12.65
CA ALA A 22 16.84 -20.41 11.49
C ALA A 22 15.34 -20.22 11.82
N PRO A 23 14.70 -21.05 12.66
CA PRO A 23 13.30 -20.82 13.06
C PRO A 23 13.07 -19.51 13.79
N ALA A 24 14.03 -19.11 14.66
CA ALA A 24 13.95 -17.84 15.39
C ALA A 24 14.16 -16.63 14.47
N ALA A 25 15.05 -16.74 13.48
CA ALA A 25 15.24 -15.72 12.45
C ALA A 25 13.96 -15.53 11.61
N VAL A 26 13.34 -16.63 11.18
CA VAL A 26 12.06 -16.60 10.46
C VAL A 26 10.95 -15.98 11.30
N ALA A 27 10.85 -16.35 12.57
CA ALA A 27 9.84 -15.78 13.48
C ALA A 27 10.06 -14.27 13.71
N ALA A 28 11.31 -13.82 13.91
CA ALA A 28 11.64 -12.40 14.05
C ALA A 28 11.31 -11.62 12.77
N PHE A 29 11.64 -12.16 11.60
CA PHE A 29 11.31 -11.56 10.32
C PHE A 29 9.79 -11.49 10.10
N ALA A 30 9.06 -12.56 10.38
CA ALA A 30 7.61 -12.59 10.27
C ALA A 30 6.96 -11.54 11.20
N LEU A 31 7.44 -11.43 12.43
CA LEU A 31 6.97 -10.40 13.37
C LEU A 31 7.24 -9.00 12.84
N ALA A 32 8.43 -8.72 12.31
CA ALA A 32 8.75 -7.43 11.70
C ALA A 32 7.83 -7.12 10.52
N CYS A 33 7.56 -8.10 9.64
CA CYS A 33 6.63 -7.95 8.53
C CYS A 33 5.20 -7.61 8.99
N VAL A 34 4.69 -8.29 10.02
CA VAL A 34 3.36 -8.00 10.58
C VAL A 34 3.29 -6.55 11.09
N ILE A 35 4.30 -6.13 11.85
CA ILE A 35 4.37 -4.77 12.41
C ILE A 35 4.42 -3.72 11.30
N VAL A 36 5.24 -3.93 10.27
CA VAL A 36 5.34 -3.03 9.11
C VAL A 36 3.97 -2.87 8.43
N HIS A 37 3.21 -3.95 8.27
CA HIS A 37 1.88 -3.89 7.65
C HIS A 37 0.83 -3.20 8.53
N MET A 38 0.95 -3.29 9.85
CA MET A 38 0.04 -2.62 10.79
C MET A 38 0.34 -1.14 10.95
N THR A 39 1.61 -0.73 10.88
CA THR A 39 2.07 0.64 11.14
C THR A 39 1.34 1.71 10.32
N PRO A 40 1.15 1.57 8.98
CA PRO A 40 0.42 2.57 8.20
C PRO A 40 -1.03 2.76 8.64
N THR A 41 -1.70 1.70 9.06
CA THR A 41 -3.09 1.76 9.54
C THR A 41 -3.21 2.64 10.79
N PHE A 42 -2.32 2.42 11.76
CA PHE A 42 -2.31 3.23 12.98
C PHE A 42 -1.84 4.66 12.72
N ALA A 43 -0.82 4.86 11.86
CA ALA A 43 -0.36 6.18 11.50
C ALA A 43 -1.46 7.00 10.80
N ASN A 44 -2.19 6.40 9.87
CA ASN A 44 -3.32 7.03 9.21
C ASN A 44 -4.45 7.36 10.21
N ALA A 45 -4.76 6.46 11.15
CA ALA A 45 -5.77 6.70 12.17
C ALA A 45 -5.38 7.87 13.08
N MET A 46 -4.11 7.95 13.52
CA MET A 46 -3.61 9.09 14.30
C MET A 46 -3.66 10.40 13.52
N GLY A 47 -3.27 10.38 12.24
CA GLY A 47 -3.33 11.57 11.38
C GLY A 47 -4.75 12.08 11.15
N MET A 48 -5.70 11.17 10.92
CA MET A 48 -7.11 11.52 10.75
C MET A 48 -7.73 12.05 12.05
N ASP A 49 -7.41 11.42 13.19
CA ASP A 49 -7.85 11.90 14.51
C ASP A 49 -7.35 13.32 14.80
N ALA A 50 -6.08 13.62 14.48
CA ALA A 50 -5.52 14.95 14.63
C ALA A 50 -6.25 15.99 13.74
N ILE A 51 -6.56 15.64 12.49
CA ILE A 51 -7.29 16.51 11.56
C ILE A 51 -8.73 16.75 12.06
N GLU A 52 -9.42 15.71 12.53
CA GLU A 52 -10.77 15.83 13.11
C GLU A 52 -10.78 16.74 14.34
N ARG A 53 -9.69 16.78 15.12
CA ARG A 53 -9.49 17.67 16.28
C ARG A 53 -9.02 19.10 15.88
N GLY A 54 -8.96 19.41 14.58
CA GLY A 54 -8.65 20.75 14.08
C GLY A 54 -7.17 21.01 13.77
N SER A 55 -6.34 19.96 13.66
CA SER A 55 -4.97 20.14 13.16
C SER A 55 -4.96 20.69 11.74
N PRO A 56 -4.12 21.68 11.41
CA PRO A 56 -4.00 22.23 10.06
C PRO A 56 -3.29 21.29 9.07
N THR A 57 -3.05 20.03 9.45
CA THR A 57 -2.31 19.06 8.67
C THR A 57 -3.07 18.68 7.39
N ASN A 58 -2.40 18.82 6.25
CA ASN A 58 -2.93 18.34 4.97
C ASN A 58 -2.60 16.85 4.79
N TYR A 59 -3.62 15.99 4.83
CA TYR A 59 -3.45 14.54 4.69
C TYR A 59 -2.76 14.12 3.39
N SER A 60 -3.12 14.75 2.26
CA SER A 60 -2.51 14.41 0.96
C SER A 60 -1.01 14.74 0.93
N LEU A 61 -0.63 15.87 1.52
CA LEU A 61 0.77 16.27 1.65
C LEU A 61 1.55 15.30 2.55
N ALA A 62 0.99 14.97 3.72
CA ALA A 62 1.62 14.02 4.65
C ALA A 62 1.82 12.64 4.01
N ARG A 63 0.83 12.14 3.27
CA ARG A 63 0.93 10.88 2.55
C ARG A 63 1.95 10.93 1.41
N GLY A 64 2.00 12.03 0.65
CA GLY A 64 2.99 12.24 -0.40
C GLY A 64 4.43 12.27 0.15
N MET A 65 4.65 12.93 1.29
CA MET A 65 5.94 12.92 1.98
C MET A 65 6.35 11.51 2.41
N GLY A 66 5.39 10.68 2.84
CA GLY A 66 5.64 9.27 3.13
C GLY A 66 6.15 8.49 1.91
N SER A 67 5.54 8.67 0.74
CA SER A 67 5.98 8.04 -0.52
C SER A 67 7.37 8.54 -0.95
N LEU A 68 7.67 9.82 -0.76
CA LEU A 68 8.99 10.39 -1.05
C LEU A 68 10.08 9.75 -0.18
N VAL A 69 9.87 9.71 1.14
CA VAL A 69 10.82 9.10 2.09
C VAL A 69 10.99 7.61 1.78
N TYR A 70 9.88 6.90 1.50
CA TYR A 70 9.93 5.49 1.12
C TYR A 70 10.75 5.26 -0.15
N SER A 71 10.61 6.12 -1.17
CA SER A 71 11.38 6.04 -2.39
C SER A 71 12.89 6.17 -2.14
N ILE A 72 13.28 7.18 -1.34
CA ILE A 72 14.69 7.40 -0.97
C ILE A 72 15.24 6.20 -0.21
N LEU A 73 14.51 5.70 0.79
CA LEU A 73 14.91 4.56 1.60
C LEU A 73 15.01 3.27 0.77
N ALA A 74 14.07 3.02 -0.15
CA ALA A 74 14.10 1.85 -1.02
C ALA A 74 15.34 1.85 -1.93
N TYR A 75 15.65 2.99 -2.53
CA TYR A 75 16.84 3.16 -3.36
C TYR A 75 18.12 2.94 -2.56
N LEU A 76 18.27 3.65 -1.44
CA LEU A 76 19.47 3.56 -0.60
C LEU A 76 19.66 2.16 -0.03
N THR A 77 18.58 1.54 0.47
CA THR A 77 18.64 0.18 1.02
C THR A 77 19.04 -0.82 -0.07
N GLY A 78 18.46 -0.71 -1.27
CA GLY A 78 18.84 -1.56 -2.41
C GLY A 78 20.32 -1.46 -2.76
N MET A 79 20.86 -0.24 -2.85
CA MET A 79 22.29 -0.02 -3.09
C MET A 79 23.17 -0.58 -1.97
N LEU A 80 22.80 -0.35 -0.71
CA LEU A 80 23.54 -0.83 0.45
C LEU A 80 23.54 -2.36 0.51
N VAL A 81 22.39 -3.00 0.24
CA VAL A 81 22.29 -4.47 0.19
C VAL A 81 23.13 -5.03 -0.97
N GLY A 82 23.13 -4.37 -2.12
CA GLY A 82 24.00 -4.75 -3.25
C GLY A 82 25.49 -4.71 -2.90
N LYS A 83 25.91 -3.77 -2.04
CA LYS A 83 27.32 -3.58 -1.67
C LYS A 83 27.74 -4.38 -0.42
N TYR A 84 26.89 -4.44 0.61
CA TYR A 84 27.23 -4.98 1.94
C TYR A 84 26.45 -6.26 2.30
N GLY A 85 25.55 -6.70 1.42
CA GLY A 85 24.73 -7.88 1.64
C GLY A 85 23.50 -7.66 2.52
N THR A 86 22.79 -8.75 2.78
CA THR A 86 21.50 -8.77 3.49
C THR A 86 21.51 -8.27 4.96
N PRO A 87 22.62 -8.29 5.74
CA PRO A 87 22.62 -7.75 7.09
C PRO A 87 22.28 -6.26 7.20
N VAL A 88 22.33 -5.52 6.09
CA VAL A 88 21.90 -4.11 6.03
C VAL A 88 20.39 -3.97 6.30
N ILE A 89 19.57 -4.95 5.92
CA ILE A 89 18.10 -4.86 6.03
C ILE A 89 17.66 -4.67 7.50
N PRO A 90 18.06 -5.51 8.46
CA PRO A 90 17.66 -5.30 9.85
C PRO A 90 18.27 -4.03 10.47
N VAL A 91 19.44 -3.57 10.00
CA VAL A 91 20.02 -2.29 10.45
C VAL A 91 19.13 -1.11 10.04
N VAL A 92 18.75 -1.04 8.75
CA VAL A 92 17.84 0.00 8.25
C VAL A 92 16.48 -0.10 8.95
N GLY A 93 15.97 -1.33 9.16
CA GLY A 93 14.74 -1.58 9.90
C GLY A 93 14.80 -1.05 11.33
N ALA A 94 15.92 -1.26 12.03
CA ALA A 94 16.12 -0.74 13.39
C ALA A 94 16.19 0.79 13.42
N VAL A 95 16.87 1.42 12.47
CA VAL A 95 16.91 2.89 12.34
C VAL A 95 15.50 3.45 12.09
N CYS A 96 14.74 2.86 11.18
CA CYS A 96 13.36 3.27 10.93
C CYS A 96 12.46 3.10 12.17
N ALA A 97 12.65 2.00 12.93
CA ALA A 97 11.91 1.76 14.17
C ALA A 97 12.24 2.81 15.23
N ALA A 98 13.51 3.15 15.40
CA ALA A 98 13.95 4.21 16.32
C ALA A 98 13.37 5.58 15.92
N ALA A 99 13.40 5.91 14.63
CA ALA A 99 12.78 7.13 14.10
C ALA A 99 11.26 7.18 14.34
N LEU A 100 10.57 6.05 14.18
CA LEU A 100 9.13 5.92 14.45
C LEU A 100 8.83 6.17 15.94
N ILE A 101 9.62 5.59 16.85
CA ILE A 101 9.49 5.81 18.30
C ILE A 101 9.71 7.29 18.61
N ALA A 102 10.80 7.89 18.13
CA ALA A 102 11.12 9.29 18.36
C ALA A 102 10.01 10.23 17.84
N ALA A 103 9.52 10.01 16.62
CA ALA A 103 8.44 10.79 16.02
C ALA A 103 7.12 10.65 16.83
N THR A 104 6.80 9.44 17.31
CA THR A 104 5.60 9.20 18.12
C THR A 104 5.69 9.89 19.48
N LEU A 105 6.83 9.80 20.14
CA LEU A 105 7.07 10.48 21.42
C LEU A 105 7.02 12.01 21.25
N TRP A 106 7.63 12.52 20.19
CA TRP A 106 7.55 13.96 19.89
C TRP A 106 6.13 14.43 19.63
N TYR A 107 5.35 13.64 18.89
CA TYR A 107 3.93 13.93 18.65
C TYR A 107 3.14 14.01 19.97
N HIS A 108 3.31 13.07 20.89
CA HIS A 108 2.65 13.11 22.20
C HIS A 108 3.11 14.28 23.08
N LEU A 109 4.39 14.64 23.02
CA LEU A 109 4.95 15.70 23.86
C LEU A 109 4.66 17.10 23.34
N ALA A 110 4.63 17.30 22.03
CA ALA A 110 4.52 18.61 21.39
C ALA A 110 3.27 18.77 20.52
N GLY A 111 2.89 17.74 19.76
CA GLY A 111 1.83 17.80 18.76
C GLY A 111 0.41 17.74 19.32
N GLU A 112 0.19 17.01 20.43
CA GLU A 112 -1.13 16.88 21.05
C GLU A 112 -1.51 18.04 21.96
N ARG A 113 -0.54 18.79 22.47
CA ARG A 113 -0.76 19.84 23.50
C ARG A 113 -1.68 20.98 23.08
N GLY A 114 -1.90 21.18 21.81
CA GLY A 114 -2.75 22.26 21.27
C GLY A 114 -4.08 21.76 20.68
N LEU A 115 -4.34 20.45 20.70
CA LEU A 115 -5.55 19.91 20.10
C LEU A 115 -6.64 19.72 21.17
N PRO A 116 -7.92 20.02 20.85
CA PRO A 116 -9.05 19.72 21.73
C PRO A 116 -9.11 18.24 22.09
N GLU A 117 -9.67 17.94 23.27
CA GLU A 117 -9.86 16.55 23.66
C GLU A 117 -10.75 15.79 22.65
N ALA A 118 -10.36 14.56 22.32
CA ALA A 118 -11.12 13.76 21.37
C ALA A 118 -12.54 13.53 21.89
N ALA A 119 -13.54 13.93 21.11
CA ALA A 119 -14.91 13.62 21.42
C ALA A 119 -15.09 12.08 21.56
N PRO A 120 -15.85 11.59 22.56
CA PRO A 120 -16.09 10.16 22.71
C PRO A 120 -16.66 9.61 21.41
N LYS A 121 -15.90 8.72 20.75
CA LYS A 121 -16.38 8.04 19.54
C LYS A 121 -17.55 7.17 19.96
N THR A 122 -18.77 7.65 19.76
CA THR A 122 -19.98 6.83 19.85
C THR A 122 -19.76 5.68 18.87
N ALA A 123 -19.67 4.46 19.41
CA ALA A 123 -19.65 3.25 18.60
C ALA A 123 -20.94 3.25 17.78
N GLU A 124 -20.86 3.66 16.51
CA GLU A 124 -22.02 3.59 15.62
C GLU A 124 -22.51 2.15 15.62
N ALA A 125 -23.74 1.96 16.07
CA ALA A 125 -24.39 0.66 16.11
C ALA A 125 -24.22 0.00 14.74
N LYS A 126 -23.65 -1.21 14.72
CA LYS A 126 -23.45 -2.02 13.51
C LYS A 126 -24.82 -2.22 12.84
N LYS A 127 -25.21 -1.33 11.93
CA LYS A 127 -26.39 -1.56 11.08
C LYS A 127 -26.08 -2.80 10.26
N ALA A 128 -26.73 -3.91 10.59
CA ALA A 128 -26.64 -5.14 9.81
C ALA A 128 -27.08 -4.84 8.37
N GLY A 129 -26.31 -5.29 7.39
CA GLY A 129 -26.72 -5.19 5.99
C GLY A 129 -26.10 -4.06 5.16
N PHE A 130 -25.03 -3.39 5.62
CA PHE A 130 -24.36 -2.31 4.85
C PHE A 130 -24.07 -2.69 3.40
N LEU A 131 -23.50 -3.86 3.14
CA LEU A 131 -23.19 -4.31 1.76
C LEU A 131 -24.48 -4.60 0.95
N LYS A 132 -25.58 -4.99 1.61
CA LYS A 132 -26.88 -5.14 0.95
C LYS A 132 -27.49 -3.79 0.57
N GLN A 133 -27.24 -2.76 1.37
CA GLN A 133 -27.69 -1.38 1.10
C GLN A 133 -26.93 -0.76 -0.08
N TYR A 134 -25.65 -1.13 -0.27
CA TYR A 134 -24.77 -0.62 -1.32
C TYR A 134 -24.23 -1.74 -2.23
N PRO A 135 -25.10 -2.43 -3.02
CA PRO A 135 -24.69 -3.62 -3.77
C PRO A 135 -23.61 -3.32 -4.82
N LYS A 136 -23.63 -2.15 -5.46
CA LYS A 136 -22.59 -1.75 -6.41
C LYS A 136 -21.24 -1.54 -5.71
N PHE A 137 -21.25 -1.00 -4.51
CA PHE A 137 -20.05 -0.87 -3.70
C PHE A 137 -19.52 -2.23 -3.26
N ALA A 138 -20.41 -3.19 -2.91
CA ALA A 138 -20.00 -4.55 -2.60
C ALA A 138 -19.29 -5.23 -3.79
N VAL A 139 -19.83 -5.10 -5.01
CA VAL A 139 -19.16 -5.61 -6.22
C VAL A 139 -17.84 -4.90 -6.49
N PHE A 140 -17.78 -3.58 -6.27
CA PHE A 140 -16.52 -2.81 -6.35
C PHE A 140 -15.45 -3.36 -5.40
N LEU A 141 -15.82 -3.70 -4.14
CA LEU A 141 -14.89 -4.28 -3.16
C LEU A 141 -14.32 -5.62 -3.63
N VAL A 142 -15.12 -6.46 -4.30
CA VAL A 142 -14.60 -7.70 -4.90
C VAL A 142 -13.54 -7.39 -5.95
N GLY A 143 -13.79 -6.47 -6.87
CA GLY A 143 -12.78 -6.02 -7.84
C GLY A 143 -11.53 -5.44 -7.17
N ALA A 144 -11.71 -4.69 -6.08
CA ALA A 144 -10.63 -4.13 -5.29
C ALA A 144 -9.71 -5.21 -4.69
N VAL A 145 -10.27 -6.35 -4.23
CA VAL A 145 -9.46 -7.48 -3.75
C VAL A 145 -8.53 -8.00 -4.85
N PHE A 146 -9.03 -8.18 -6.07
CA PHE A 146 -8.22 -8.62 -7.21
C PHE A 146 -7.11 -7.61 -7.56
N LEU A 147 -7.42 -6.32 -7.52
CA LEU A 147 -6.41 -5.28 -7.75
C LEU A 147 -5.34 -5.28 -6.65
N HIS A 148 -5.74 -5.40 -5.37
CA HIS A 148 -4.80 -5.49 -4.27
C HIS A 148 -3.97 -6.78 -4.31
N PHE A 149 -4.56 -7.90 -4.71
CA PHE A 149 -3.81 -9.13 -4.98
C PHE A 149 -2.69 -8.88 -6.00
N SER A 150 -3.04 -8.35 -7.17
CA SER A 150 -2.07 -8.03 -8.21
C SER A 150 -0.97 -7.10 -7.73
N HIS A 151 -1.34 -5.99 -7.10
CA HIS A 151 -0.38 -5.02 -6.57
C HIS A 151 0.59 -5.67 -5.56
N ASN A 152 0.06 -6.46 -4.63
CA ASN A 152 0.88 -7.10 -3.59
C ASN A 152 1.80 -8.19 -4.15
N VAL A 153 1.36 -8.99 -5.13
CA VAL A 153 2.24 -9.94 -5.83
C VAL A 153 3.41 -9.19 -6.46
N LEU A 154 3.14 -8.17 -7.27
CA LEU A 154 4.19 -7.46 -8.00
C LEU A 154 5.13 -6.67 -7.07
N SER A 155 4.64 -6.18 -5.93
CA SER A 155 5.45 -5.41 -4.99
C SER A 155 6.29 -6.30 -4.07
N ASN A 156 5.70 -7.35 -3.49
CA ASN A 156 6.40 -8.20 -2.52
C ASN A 156 7.38 -9.17 -3.18
N PHE A 157 7.13 -9.58 -4.42
CA PHE A 157 8.02 -10.47 -5.18
C PHE A 157 8.87 -9.73 -6.22
N MET A 158 9.03 -8.41 -6.08
CA MET A 158 9.82 -7.60 -7.03
C MET A 158 11.27 -8.06 -7.13
N TYR A 159 11.87 -8.56 -6.05
CA TYR A 159 13.22 -9.10 -6.09
C TYR A 159 13.33 -10.35 -6.97
N GLN A 160 12.39 -11.29 -6.86
CA GLN A 160 12.34 -12.49 -7.70
C GLN A 160 12.08 -12.16 -9.17
N ILE A 161 11.22 -11.16 -9.41
CA ILE A 161 11.01 -10.62 -10.78
C ILE A 161 12.30 -10.03 -11.30
N MET A 162 13.01 -9.22 -10.52
CA MET A 162 14.26 -8.59 -10.92
C MET A 162 15.35 -9.62 -11.20
N LEU A 163 15.51 -10.64 -10.35
CA LEU A 163 16.45 -11.75 -10.57
C LEU A 163 16.18 -12.46 -11.90
N SER A 164 14.92 -12.68 -12.26
CA SER A 164 14.56 -13.32 -13.54
C SER A 164 14.87 -12.46 -14.78
N LYS A 165 15.20 -11.19 -14.58
CA LYS A 165 15.58 -10.22 -15.63
C LYS A 165 17.06 -9.83 -15.53
N HIS A 166 17.87 -10.66 -14.87
CA HIS A 166 19.31 -10.46 -14.69
C HIS A 166 19.68 -9.23 -13.85
N GLY A 167 18.78 -8.74 -12.99
CA GLY A 167 19.03 -7.68 -12.03
C GLY A 167 19.26 -8.22 -10.62
N GLY A 168 19.71 -7.36 -9.71
CA GLY A 168 19.98 -7.66 -8.30
C GLY A 168 19.22 -6.74 -7.35
N ALA A 169 19.73 -6.65 -6.11
CA ALA A 169 19.10 -5.85 -5.05
C ALA A 169 19.14 -4.34 -5.32
N GLY A 170 20.21 -3.85 -5.97
CA GLY A 170 20.33 -2.44 -6.35
C GLY A 170 19.27 -2.03 -7.37
N GLU A 171 19.11 -2.86 -8.42
CA GLU A 171 18.09 -2.65 -9.45
C GLU A 171 16.68 -2.79 -8.88
N GLN A 172 16.44 -3.72 -7.95
CA GLN A 172 15.16 -3.84 -7.25
C GLN A 172 14.85 -2.60 -6.42
N GLY A 173 15.83 -2.07 -5.69
CA GLY A 173 15.68 -0.82 -4.94
C GLY A 173 15.32 0.36 -5.85
N THR A 174 16.01 0.47 -6.99
CA THR A 174 15.73 1.48 -8.02
C THR A 174 14.31 1.34 -8.60
N ALA A 175 13.91 0.12 -8.95
CA ALA A 175 12.55 -0.16 -9.45
C ALA A 175 11.46 0.24 -8.44
N THR A 176 11.68 -0.06 -7.16
CA THR A 176 10.77 0.31 -6.07
C THR A 176 10.72 1.83 -5.85
N ALA A 177 11.88 2.48 -5.94
CA ALA A 177 11.97 3.94 -5.84
C ALA A 177 11.22 4.65 -6.99
N ILE A 178 11.38 4.18 -8.23
CA ILE A 178 10.64 4.71 -9.39
C ILE A 178 9.14 4.57 -9.15
N ALA A 179 8.66 3.40 -8.73
CA ALA A 179 7.24 3.19 -8.45
C ALA A 179 6.69 4.18 -7.44
N ALA A 180 7.41 4.45 -6.36
CA ALA A 180 6.98 5.38 -5.32
C ALA A 180 7.03 6.84 -5.78
N LEU A 181 8.06 7.23 -6.54
CA LEU A 181 8.23 8.60 -7.03
C LEU A 181 7.13 8.99 -8.03
N VAL A 182 6.76 8.09 -8.94
CA VAL A 182 5.74 8.40 -9.95
C VAL A 182 4.32 8.52 -9.37
N GLU A 183 4.10 8.10 -8.12
CA GLU A 183 2.83 8.33 -7.42
C GLU A 183 2.65 9.78 -6.96
N LEU A 184 3.74 10.51 -6.70
CA LEU A 184 3.69 11.86 -6.13
C LEU A 184 2.88 12.87 -6.98
N PRO A 185 3.09 12.96 -8.30
CA PRO A 185 2.33 13.89 -9.14
C PRO A 185 0.81 13.66 -9.06
N VAL A 186 0.38 12.39 -8.98
CA VAL A 186 -1.03 12.06 -8.85
C VAL A 186 -1.56 12.42 -7.45
N MET A 187 -0.80 12.12 -6.39
CA MET A 187 -1.22 12.44 -5.03
C MET A 187 -1.41 13.95 -4.81
N PHE A 188 -0.50 14.76 -5.34
CA PHE A 188 -0.61 16.21 -5.23
C PHE A 188 -1.59 16.83 -6.25
N GLY A 189 -1.67 16.25 -7.47
CA GLY A 189 -2.50 16.77 -8.56
C GLY A 189 -3.95 16.27 -8.55
N PHE A 190 -4.32 15.32 -7.69
CA PHE A 190 -5.64 14.70 -7.73
C PHE A 190 -6.82 15.67 -7.57
N PRO A 191 -6.76 16.73 -6.73
CA PRO A 191 -7.82 17.74 -6.68
C PRO A 191 -8.06 18.43 -8.03
N LEU A 192 -7.00 18.65 -8.83
CA LEU A 192 -7.11 19.16 -10.18
C LEU A 192 -7.70 18.13 -11.15
N MET A 193 -7.29 16.87 -11.01
CA MET A 193 -7.79 15.76 -11.83
C MET A 193 -9.30 15.53 -11.62
N LEU A 194 -9.83 15.76 -10.42
CA LEU A 194 -11.26 15.70 -10.13
C LEU A 194 -12.09 16.74 -10.90
N ARG A 195 -11.49 17.84 -11.34
CA ARG A 195 -12.16 18.83 -12.18
C ARG A 195 -12.40 18.32 -13.62
N TRP A 196 -11.55 17.37 -14.09
CA TRP A 196 -11.69 16.80 -15.43
C TRP A 196 -12.64 15.61 -15.44
N MET A 197 -12.54 14.73 -14.45
CA MET A 197 -13.38 13.55 -14.35
C MET A 197 -13.68 13.22 -12.88
N GLY A 198 -14.89 12.67 -12.63
CA GLY A 198 -15.26 12.20 -11.28
C GLY A 198 -14.43 10.99 -10.84
N SER A 199 -14.38 10.76 -9.53
CA SER A 199 -13.62 9.64 -8.94
C SER A 199 -14.10 8.27 -9.45
N ASP A 200 -15.36 8.14 -9.83
CA ASP A 200 -15.94 6.93 -10.44
C ASP A 200 -15.27 6.56 -11.77
N LYS A 201 -14.92 7.54 -12.58
CA LYS A 201 -14.22 7.32 -13.85
C LYS A 201 -12.75 7.02 -13.63
N TRP A 202 -12.09 7.74 -12.71
CA TRP A 202 -10.70 7.51 -12.38
C TRP A 202 -10.48 6.11 -11.83
N VAL A 203 -11.34 5.63 -10.91
CA VAL A 203 -11.18 4.31 -10.32
C VAL A 203 -11.37 3.17 -11.35
N ARG A 204 -12.17 3.38 -12.40
CA ARG A 204 -12.28 2.43 -13.51
C ARG A 204 -11.01 2.36 -14.35
N LEU A 205 -10.40 3.52 -14.60
CA LEU A 205 -9.17 3.60 -15.40
C LEU A 205 -7.98 2.95 -14.69
N CYS A 206 -7.89 3.09 -13.36
CA CYS A 206 -6.79 2.56 -12.56
C CYS A 206 -6.61 1.03 -12.68
N GLY A 207 -7.72 0.29 -12.78
CA GLY A 207 -7.65 -1.17 -12.92
C GLY A 207 -6.88 -1.58 -14.17
N PHE A 208 -7.14 -0.91 -15.30
CA PHE A 208 -6.39 -1.14 -16.54
C PHE A 208 -4.95 -0.68 -16.43
N GLY A 209 -4.67 0.44 -15.73
CA GLY A 209 -3.31 0.89 -15.44
C GLY A 209 -2.50 -0.15 -14.65
N MET A 210 -3.12 -0.83 -13.68
CA MET A 210 -2.48 -1.91 -12.94
C MET A 210 -2.23 -3.14 -13.82
N ALA A 211 -3.14 -3.47 -14.73
CA ALA A 211 -2.96 -4.54 -15.71
C ALA A 211 -1.82 -4.21 -16.69
N ILE A 212 -1.73 -2.97 -17.18
CA ILE A 212 -0.63 -2.52 -18.05
C ILE A 212 0.72 -2.71 -17.33
N LYS A 213 0.82 -2.40 -16.04
CA LYS A 213 2.01 -2.67 -15.25
C LYS A 213 2.36 -4.16 -15.23
N GLY A 214 1.37 -5.02 -14.93
CA GLY A 214 1.57 -6.48 -14.93
C GLY A 214 2.05 -7.01 -16.28
N LEU A 215 1.42 -6.55 -17.38
CA LEU A 215 1.84 -6.90 -18.74
C LEU A 215 3.25 -6.38 -19.05
N GLY A 216 3.57 -5.15 -18.70
CA GLY A 216 4.89 -4.57 -18.87
C GLY A 216 5.99 -5.37 -18.16
N LEU A 217 5.73 -5.79 -16.92
CA LEU A 217 6.66 -6.65 -16.17
C LEU A 217 6.79 -8.05 -16.77
N PHE A 218 5.71 -8.59 -17.35
CA PHE A 218 5.74 -9.86 -18.06
C PHE A 218 6.61 -9.78 -19.33
N LEU A 219 6.45 -8.72 -20.11
CA LEU A 219 7.17 -8.51 -21.37
C LEU A 219 8.61 -8.03 -21.15
N ALA A 220 8.94 -7.48 -19.99
CA ALA A 220 10.28 -7.02 -19.68
C ALA A 220 11.28 -8.18 -19.74
N THR A 221 12.44 -7.94 -20.38
CA THR A 221 13.56 -8.90 -20.47
C THR A 221 14.81 -8.40 -19.74
N THR A 222 14.83 -7.13 -19.36
CA THR A 222 15.96 -6.46 -18.70
C THR A 222 15.47 -5.64 -17.49
N PRO A 223 16.35 -5.25 -16.55
CA PRO A 223 16.02 -4.32 -15.49
C PRO A 223 15.42 -2.99 -15.98
N TYR A 224 15.88 -2.47 -17.10
CA TYR A 224 15.34 -1.22 -17.69
C TYR A 224 13.87 -1.38 -18.14
N GLY A 225 13.52 -2.55 -18.67
CA GLY A 225 12.11 -2.88 -18.97
C GLY A 225 11.24 -2.94 -17.71
N VAL A 226 11.79 -3.43 -16.59
CA VAL A 226 11.12 -3.39 -15.28
C VAL A 226 10.94 -1.94 -14.83
N TYR A 227 11.92 -1.05 -14.99
CA TYR A 227 11.79 0.37 -14.63
C TYR A 227 10.70 1.06 -15.45
N ALA A 228 10.63 0.81 -16.75
CA ALA A 228 9.57 1.33 -17.62
C ALA A 228 8.18 0.84 -17.17
N ALA A 229 8.05 -0.44 -16.83
CA ALA A 229 6.82 -1.00 -16.29
C ALA A 229 6.45 -0.40 -14.92
N GLN A 230 7.42 -0.12 -14.04
CA GLN A 230 7.17 0.55 -12.77
C GLN A 230 6.69 1.99 -12.94
N ALA A 231 7.14 2.70 -13.97
CA ALA A 231 6.66 4.06 -14.25
C ALA A 231 5.15 4.11 -14.55
N THR A 232 4.55 3.01 -15.06
CA THR A 232 3.10 2.93 -15.27
C THR A 232 2.27 2.91 -13.98
N GLN A 233 2.92 2.82 -12.81
CA GLN A 233 2.28 2.90 -11.49
C GLN A 233 1.50 4.20 -11.30
N ILE A 234 1.89 5.27 -11.98
CA ILE A 234 1.19 6.57 -11.95
C ILE A 234 -0.29 6.44 -12.32
N ILE A 235 -0.60 5.68 -13.38
CA ILE A 235 -1.98 5.45 -13.86
C ILE A 235 -2.63 4.21 -13.23
N GLY A 236 -1.84 3.40 -12.52
CA GLY A 236 -2.29 2.19 -11.82
C GLY A 236 -2.57 2.46 -10.35
N TYR A 237 -1.71 1.92 -9.49
CA TYR A 237 -1.92 1.96 -8.03
C TYR A 237 -1.87 3.37 -7.44
N GLY A 238 -1.00 4.26 -7.92
CA GLY A 238 -0.93 5.63 -7.43
C GLY A 238 -2.27 6.36 -7.57
N LEU A 239 -2.89 6.26 -8.74
CA LEU A 239 -4.20 6.83 -9.01
C LEU A 239 -5.32 6.07 -8.27
N TYR A 240 -5.23 4.73 -8.17
CA TYR A 240 -6.19 3.90 -7.45
C TYR A 240 -6.24 4.26 -5.96
N ALA A 241 -5.11 4.42 -5.31
CA ALA A 241 -5.02 4.67 -3.87
C ALA A 241 -5.83 5.90 -3.43
N ILE A 242 -5.87 6.93 -4.27
CA ILE A 242 -6.58 8.19 -3.98
C ILE A 242 -8.02 8.17 -4.52
N SER A 243 -8.22 7.66 -5.74
CA SER A 243 -9.55 7.65 -6.37
C SER A 243 -10.52 6.69 -5.69
N SER A 244 -10.04 5.55 -5.16
CA SER A 244 -10.87 4.56 -4.46
C SER A 244 -11.44 5.09 -3.14
N VAL A 245 -10.64 5.85 -2.38
CA VAL A 245 -11.08 6.51 -1.14
C VAL A 245 -12.15 7.56 -1.42
N ASN A 246 -11.93 8.40 -2.44
CA ASN A 246 -12.92 9.41 -2.86
C ASN A 246 -14.20 8.76 -3.42
N TYR A 247 -14.08 7.69 -4.22
CA TYR A 247 -15.21 6.94 -4.72
C TYR A 247 -16.02 6.32 -3.59
N ALA A 248 -15.37 5.65 -2.63
CA ALA A 248 -16.01 5.06 -1.46
C ALA A 248 -16.84 6.10 -0.69
N ALA A 249 -16.28 7.30 -0.45
CA ALA A 249 -16.98 8.37 0.24
C ALA A 249 -18.18 8.94 -0.55
N GLN A 250 -18.14 8.92 -1.90
CA GLN A 250 -19.22 9.44 -2.76
C GLN A 250 -20.37 8.46 -2.97
N VAL A 251 -20.13 7.15 -2.88
CA VAL A 251 -21.15 6.11 -3.17
C VAL A 251 -22.05 5.84 -1.98
N VAL A 252 -21.56 6.10 -0.77
CA VAL A 252 -22.32 5.87 0.47
C VAL A 252 -22.98 7.16 0.97
N GLY A 253 -23.96 7.03 1.88
CA GLY A 253 -24.65 8.16 2.50
C GLY A 253 -23.74 8.98 3.43
N LYS A 254 -24.18 10.20 3.74
CA LYS A 254 -23.51 11.05 4.74
C LYS A 254 -23.44 10.31 6.08
N GLY A 255 -22.25 10.27 6.70
CA GLY A 255 -22.00 9.57 7.96
C GLY A 255 -21.55 8.11 7.81
N GLU A 256 -21.62 7.52 6.62
CA GLU A 256 -21.19 6.12 6.39
C GLU A 256 -19.83 5.99 5.70
N SER A 257 -19.16 7.10 5.39
CA SER A 257 -17.88 7.12 4.65
C SER A 257 -16.75 6.40 5.41
N VAL A 258 -16.69 6.53 6.73
CA VAL A 258 -15.70 5.82 7.58
C VAL A 258 -15.88 4.32 7.47
N ARG A 259 -17.14 3.85 7.49
CA ARG A 259 -17.46 2.43 7.34
C ARG A 259 -17.10 1.91 5.95
N ALA A 260 -17.39 2.67 4.91
CA ALA A 260 -16.99 2.32 3.54
C ALA A 260 -15.46 2.22 3.40
N GLN A 261 -14.72 3.15 4.00
CA GLN A 261 -13.25 3.10 4.01
C GLN A 261 -12.70 1.92 4.81
N SER A 262 -13.35 1.51 5.90
CA SER A 262 -12.98 0.30 6.64
C SER A 262 -13.14 -0.96 5.79
N TYR A 263 -14.23 -1.08 5.01
CA TYR A 263 -14.39 -2.17 4.05
C TYR A 263 -13.34 -2.12 2.94
N LEU A 264 -13.04 -0.93 2.43
CA LEU A 264 -11.99 -0.73 1.42
C LEU A 264 -10.62 -1.15 1.98
N GLY A 265 -10.28 -0.77 3.21
CA GLY A 265 -9.07 -1.20 3.90
C GLY A 265 -8.99 -2.72 4.07
N SER A 266 -10.11 -3.37 4.35
CA SER A 266 -10.18 -4.84 4.44
C SER A 266 -9.82 -5.53 3.12
N THR A 267 -10.15 -4.93 1.96
CA THR A 267 -9.76 -5.49 0.65
C THR A 267 -8.25 -5.52 0.46
N THR A 268 -7.53 -4.54 1.01
CA THR A 268 -6.07 -4.52 0.99
C THR A 268 -5.49 -5.70 1.75
N THR A 269 -6.02 -5.98 2.96
CA THR A 269 -5.58 -7.09 3.80
C THR A 269 -5.88 -8.44 3.14
N VAL A 270 -7.10 -8.63 2.64
CA VAL A 270 -7.49 -9.89 1.95
C VAL A 270 -6.64 -10.11 0.71
N GLY A 271 -6.47 -9.07 -0.12
CA GLY A 271 -5.63 -9.13 -1.32
C GLY A 271 -4.17 -9.44 -1.00
N ALA A 272 -3.61 -8.83 0.06
CA ALA A 272 -2.23 -9.08 0.49
C ALA A 272 -2.04 -10.51 1.01
N LEU A 273 -2.95 -11.01 1.85
CA LEU A 273 -2.89 -12.37 2.36
C LEU A 273 -2.96 -13.40 1.23
N ALA A 274 -3.90 -13.24 0.29
CA ALA A 274 -4.00 -14.10 -0.87
C ALA A 274 -2.73 -14.03 -1.74
N ALA A 275 -2.19 -12.84 -1.99
CA ALA A 275 -0.98 -12.62 -2.78
C ALA A 275 0.25 -13.28 -2.18
N LEU A 276 0.48 -13.11 -0.88
CA LEU A 276 1.62 -13.69 -0.17
C LEU A 276 1.52 -15.21 -0.08
N SER A 277 0.32 -15.75 0.19
CA SER A 277 0.10 -17.19 0.30
C SER A 277 0.25 -17.92 -1.04
N THR A 278 -0.33 -17.38 -2.11
CA THR A 278 -0.35 -18.06 -3.42
C THR A 278 0.82 -17.64 -4.32
N GLY A 279 1.26 -16.37 -4.24
CA GLY A 279 2.34 -15.85 -5.09
C GLY A 279 3.66 -16.58 -4.88
N GLY A 280 4.01 -16.92 -3.62
CA GLY A 280 5.20 -17.69 -3.30
C GLY A 280 5.13 -19.11 -3.89
N VAL A 281 3.99 -19.79 -3.74
CA VAL A 281 3.77 -21.13 -4.29
C VAL A 281 3.85 -21.12 -5.83
N ILE A 282 3.19 -20.16 -6.48
CA ILE A 282 3.25 -20.03 -7.94
C ILE A 282 4.69 -19.74 -8.40
N CYS A 283 5.39 -18.84 -7.71
CA CYS A 283 6.77 -18.51 -8.06
C CYS A 283 7.71 -19.72 -7.92
N GLN A 284 7.53 -20.50 -6.86
CA GLN A 284 8.35 -21.69 -6.58
C GLN A 284 8.12 -22.81 -7.59
N HIS A 285 6.87 -23.11 -7.95
CA HIS A 285 6.52 -24.27 -8.80
C HIS A 285 6.49 -23.93 -10.30
N PHE A 286 6.12 -22.71 -10.66
CA PHE A 286 5.90 -22.31 -12.07
C PHE A 286 6.79 -21.15 -12.52
N GLY A 287 7.62 -20.63 -11.60
CA GLY A 287 8.53 -19.52 -11.89
C GLY A 287 7.90 -18.13 -11.80
N SER A 288 8.76 -17.11 -11.80
CA SER A 288 8.36 -15.71 -11.65
C SER A 288 7.50 -15.21 -12.81
N GLN A 289 7.68 -15.71 -14.02
CA GLN A 289 6.87 -15.32 -15.20
C GLN A 289 5.41 -15.75 -15.04
N ALA A 290 5.15 -16.97 -14.58
CA ALA A 290 3.78 -17.47 -14.32
C ALA A 290 3.12 -16.65 -13.20
N MET A 291 3.87 -16.27 -12.17
CA MET A 291 3.40 -15.43 -11.08
C MET A 291 3.01 -14.03 -11.59
N VAL A 292 3.82 -13.40 -12.43
CA VAL A 292 3.51 -12.10 -13.04
C VAL A 292 2.30 -12.19 -13.96
N LEU A 293 2.17 -13.25 -14.75
CA LEU A 293 1.01 -13.48 -15.61
C LEU A 293 -0.28 -13.67 -14.79
N THR A 294 -0.22 -14.41 -13.67
CA THR A 294 -1.34 -14.54 -12.74
C THR A 294 -1.74 -13.19 -12.16
N SER A 295 -0.75 -12.37 -11.78
CA SER A 295 -0.99 -11.01 -11.32
C SER A 295 -1.68 -10.14 -12.37
N PHE A 296 -1.23 -10.21 -13.63
CA PHE A 296 -1.88 -9.52 -14.76
C PHE A 296 -3.33 -9.98 -14.95
N ALA A 297 -3.58 -11.28 -14.95
CA ALA A 297 -4.93 -11.83 -15.09
C ALA A 297 -5.86 -11.37 -13.95
N CYS A 298 -5.37 -11.37 -12.71
CA CYS A 298 -6.10 -10.83 -11.56
C CYS A 298 -6.37 -9.33 -11.71
N ALA A 299 -5.40 -8.53 -12.17
CA ALA A 299 -5.61 -7.10 -12.40
C ALA A 299 -6.69 -6.85 -13.46
N MET A 300 -6.66 -7.59 -14.57
CA MET A 300 -7.70 -7.52 -15.61
C MET A 300 -9.07 -7.90 -15.08
N THR A 301 -9.16 -9.00 -14.32
CA THR A 301 -10.43 -9.43 -13.68
C THR A 301 -10.95 -8.32 -12.75
N GLY A 302 -10.10 -7.77 -11.88
CA GLY A 302 -10.47 -6.66 -11.00
C GLY A 302 -10.90 -5.42 -11.76
N ALA A 303 -10.20 -5.06 -12.86
CA ALA A 303 -10.54 -3.93 -13.72
C ALA A 303 -11.93 -4.09 -14.35
N VAL A 304 -12.24 -5.27 -14.90
CA VAL A 304 -13.55 -5.57 -15.48
C VAL A 304 -14.66 -5.50 -14.43
N ILE A 305 -14.46 -6.11 -13.25
CA ILE A 305 -15.43 -6.05 -12.15
C ILE A 305 -15.70 -4.60 -11.74
N ILE A 306 -14.65 -3.78 -11.58
CA ILE A 306 -14.80 -2.37 -11.20
C ILE A 306 -15.46 -1.56 -12.32
N LEU A 307 -15.14 -1.84 -13.58
CA LEU A 307 -15.79 -1.20 -14.73
C LEU A 307 -17.30 -1.40 -14.70
N LEU A 308 -17.75 -2.61 -14.39
CA LEU A 308 -19.17 -2.95 -14.29
C LEU A 308 -19.85 -2.38 -13.03
N ALA A 309 -19.13 -2.38 -11.91
CA ALA A 309 -19.65 -1.95 -10.61
C ALA A 309 -19.76 -0.42 -10.48
N ALA A 310 -18.75 0.32 -10.93
CA ALA A 310 -18.65 1.76 -10.73
C ALA A 310 -19.57 2.59 -11.67
N GLY A 311 -20.45 1.94 -12.43
CA GLY A 311 -21.41 2.56 -13.32
C GLY A 311 -22.70 2.99 -12.61
N GLY A 312 -22.91 4.29 -12.52
CA GLY A 312 -24.18 4.88 -12.10
C GLY A 312 -24.04 5.88 -10.97
N ARG A 313 -24.02 7.17 -11.32
CA ARG A 313 -24.29 8.26 -10.40
C ARG A 313 -25.64 8.01 -9.70
N ARG A 314 -25.66 7.79 -8.37
CA ARG A 314 -26.78 8.38 -7.63
C ARG A 314 -26.47 9.89 -7.58
N ARG A 315 -27.20 10.70 -8.32
CA ARG A 315 -27.36 12.10 -7.99
C ARG A 315 -27.92 12.09 -6.56
N ALA A 316 -27.11 12.62 -5.62
CA ALA A 316 -27.65 13.03 -4.33
C ALA A 316 -28.70 14.10 -4.66
N ALA A 317 -29.98 13.77 -4.41
CA ALA A 317 -31.06 14.75 -4.32
C ALA A 317 -30.88 15.53 -3.01
#